data_45454fcde6e785a512c06e31fde79d51
#
_entry.id   45454fcde6e785a512c06e31fde79d51
#
_cell.length_a   1.000
_cell.length_b   1.000
_cell.length_c   1.000
_cell.angle_alpha   90.00
_cell.angle_beta   90.00
_cell.angle_gamma   90.00
#
_symmetry.space_group_name_H-M   'P 1'
#
loop_
_entity.id
_entity.type
_entity.pdbx_description
1 polymer ?
#
loop_
_entity_poly.entity_id
_entity_poly.type
_entity_poly.pdbx_seq_one_letter_code
_entity_poly.pdbx_strand_id
1 'polypeptide(L)'
;TSGTNETYSVGTWLDDGSIVFVDAASGLSRVPGDGGPATVLRTADRGHRNDPSTLWPLPGSRGVLFTGCPGNCASGSAVYVYDIKADTTHLLVPNAAGGWYAPTGHLLYTAREGGLFAVGLDVRRMVATSGAMSVAEGVAPDGFTMSASGSALYTLGTQDLDKSTLVWVSRDGSEAPFAADWTGAFEYPALSPDGRNIAVSVREDVTQLWVRRADGSRLRVSRGDLGSWRPSWTADGTGFAFTTTNSASSDAGANDVFFSPTDASVPPRPLLDMDVGIWETEFSRDGEWLVVRADDQASFGDIYTRRLRGDTTLAMIYSDSSFNTQIALSPDSRWLAFTSDHSGRAEIYVASFPDMQVKYPVSQGGGTEPRWARNGRELFFKSRGKLMALPVAAGAGFAPGNARPLFSVAPYASAINRPQYDVGPEDRRFVMIRRPVREARQEVVLVEHFFEDLKAKVKK
;
A
#
# COMPACT_ATOMS: atom_id res chain seq x y z
N THR A 1 6.75 28.28 2.06
CA THR A 1 6.22 27.10 1.36
C THR A 1 5.42 26.28 2.36
N SER A 2 4.13 26.55 2.41
CA SER A 2 3.15 25.85 3.22
C SER A 2 2.48 24.79 2.34
N GLY A 3 2.98 23.59 2.39
CA GLY A 3 2.40 22.43 1.72
C GLY A 3 2.78 21.20 2.52
N THR A 4 2.00 20.91 3.53
CA THR A 4 2.17 19.72 4.38
C THR A 4 1.32 18.59 3.82
N ASN A 5 1.81 17.95 2.77
CA ASN A 5 1.50 16.57 2.51
C ASN A 5 2.84 15.85 2.55
N GLU A 6 3.08 15.06 3.60
CA GLU A 6 4.17 14.11 3.61
C GLU A 6 3.87 12.96 2.63
N THR A 7 3.79 13.29 1.37
CA THR A 7 4.09 12.37 0.29
C THR A 7 5.60 12.18 0.38
N TYR A 8 6.09 10.94 0.45
CA TYR A 8 7.51 10.63 0.46
C TYR A 8 8.16 11.28 -0.76
N SER A 9 8.66 12.49 -0.59
CA SER A 9 9.35 13.22 -1.64
C SER A 9 10.78 12.72 -1.69
N VAL A 10 11.13 11.95 -2.71
CA VAL A 10 12.51 11.59 -3.01
C VAL A 10 13.13 12.68 -3.85
N GLY A 11 14.36 13.04 -3.55
CA GLY A 11 15.11 14.04 -4.30
C GLY A 11 16.58 13.65 -4.43
N THR A 12 17.23 14.20 -5.47
CA THR A 12 18.66 14.00 -5.70
C THR A 12 19.32 15.27 -6.21
N TRP A 13 20.56 15.49 -5.79
CA TRP A 13 21.40 16.55 -6.29
C TRP A 13 21.98 16.19 -7.65
N LEU A 14 21.99 17.14 -8.55
CA LEU A 14 22.71 17.06 -9.82
C LEU A 14 24.08 17.74 -9.72
N ASP A 15 25.00 17.43 -10.64
CA ASP A 15 26.35 18.01 -10.68
C ASP A 15 26.37 19.53 -10.90
N ASP A 16 25.29 20.09 -11.45
CA ASP A 16 25.15 21.55 -11.67
C ASP A 16 24.61 22.30 -10.44
N GLY A 17 24.47 21.62 -9.30
CA GLY A 17 24.00 22.21 -8.07
C GLY A 17 22.48 22.37 -7.98
N SER A 18 21.70 21.85 -8.92
CA SER A 18 20.24 21.79 -8.81
C SER A 18 19.77 20.50 -8.17
N ILE A 19 18.55 20.50 -7.69
CA ILE A 19 17.88 19.33 -7.09
C ILE A 19 16.75 18.90 -8.01
N VAL A 20 16.70 17.62 -8.36
CA VAL A 20 15.52 16.98 -8.96
C VAL A 20 14.78 16.22 -7.86
N PHE A 21 13.48 16.39 -7.80
CA PHE A 21 12.63 15.76 -6.79
C PHE A 21 11.31 15.32 -7.39
N VAL A 22 10.65 14.41 -6.69
CA VAL A 22 9.30 13.97 -7.01
C VAL A 22 8.31 14.88 -6.32
N ASP A 23 7.39 15.42 -7.10
CA ASP A 23 6.24 16.16 -6.63
C ASP A 23 4.98 15.36 -7.01
N ALA A 24 4.22 14.95 -6.01
CA ALA A 24 3.01 14.12 -6.22
C ALA A 24 1.98 14.78 -7.16
N ALA A 25 1.95 16.12 -7.21
CA ALA A 25 1.03 16.86 -8.06
C ALA A 25 1.56 17.08 -9.47
N SER A 26 2.90 17.22 -9.63
CA SER A 26 3.52 17.66 -10.88
C SER A 26 4.47 16.63 -11.52
N GLY A 27 4.78 15.52 -10.82
CA GLY A 27 5.72 14.52 -11.31
C GLY A 27 7.18 14.85 -10.98
N LEU A 28 8.11 14.77 -11.94
CA LEU A 28 9.50 15.16 -11.73
C LEU A 28 9.65 16.68 -11.88
N SER A 29 10.17 17.31 -10.84
CA SER A 29 10.43 18.74 -10.80
C SER A 29 11.90 19.03 -10.48
N ARG A 30 12.39 20.19 -10.91
CA ARG A 30 13.75 20.65 -10.68
C ARG A 30 13.73 22.03 -10.02
N VAL A 31 14.60 22.23 -9.03
CA VAL A 31 14.79 23.49 -8.35
C VAL A 31 16.28 23.81 -8.25
N PRO A 32 16.71 25.10 -8.37
CA PRO A 32 18.10 25.49 -8.07
C PRO A 32 18.44 25.17 -6.60
N GLY A 33 19.68 24.75 -6.33
CA GLY A 33 20.11 24.37 -4.98
C GLY A 33 20.16 25.53 -3.99
N ASP A 34 20.24 26.77 -4.46
CA ASP A 34 20.14 28.00 -3.68
C ASP A 34 18.70 28.49 -3.48
N GLY A 35 17.71 27.72 -3.96
CA GLY A 35 16.30 28.03 -3.87
C GLY A 35 15.76 28.73 -5.10
N GLY A 36 14.45 28.95 -5.12
CA GLY A 36 13.75 29.59 -6.24
C GLY A 36 12.54 28.81 -6.70
N PRO A 37 11.91 29.21 -7.82
CA PRO A 37 10.76 28.48 -8.35
C PRO A 37 11.17 27.13 -8.91
N ALA A 38 10.38 26.10 -8.63
CA ALA A 38 10.54 24.79 -9.24
C ALA A 38 10.05 24.81 -10.69
N THR A 39 10.74 24.07 -11.55
CA THR A 39 10.34 23.84 -12.95
C THR A 39 9.94 22.39 -13.10
N VAL A 40 8.76 22.14 -13.65
CA VAL A 40 8.32 20.77 -13.95
C VAL A 40 9.14 20.26 -15.14
N LEU A 41 9.83 19.13 -14.93
CA LEU A 41 10.61 18.44 -15.95
C LEU A 41 9.74 17.44 -16.72
N ARG A 42 8.95 16.67 -15.97
CA ARG A 42 8.05 15.66 -16.51
C ARG A 42 6.77 15.70 -15.70
N THR A 43 5.66 15.93 -16.36
CA THR A 43 4.35 15.81 -15.72
C THR A 43 4.11 14.36 -15.31
N ALA A 44 3.50 14.17 -14.14
CA ALA A 44 2.97 12.87 -13.77
C ALA A 44 2.01 12.41 -14.89
N ASP A 45 2.17 11.18 -15.36
CA ASP A 45 1.18 10.63 -16.28
C ASP A 45 -0.14 10.54 -15.52
N ARG A 46 -1.17 11.23 -16.04
CA ARG A 46 -2.49 11.26 -15.43
C ARG A 46 -2.97 9.82 -15.24
N GLY A 47 -3.30 9.47 -14.01
CA GLY A 47 -3.77 8.13 -13.66
C GLY A 47 -2.69 7.13 -13.21
N HIS A 48 -1.42 7.46 -13.29
CA HIS A 48 -0.36 6.62 -12.76
C HIS A 48 0.24 7.28 -11.52
N ARG A 49 -0.08 6.78 -10.33
CA ARG A 49 0.73 7.01 -9.12
C ARG A 49 2.05 6.23 -9.25
N ASN A 50 2.74 6.46 -10.34
CA ASN A 50 4.09 5.96 -10.55
C ASN A 50 5.07 6.99 -10.02
N ASP A 51 4.85 7.42 -8.78
CA ASP A 51 5.80 8.27 -8.10
C ASP A 51 7.11 7.52 -8.06
N PRO A 52 8.18 8.09 -8.64
CA PRO A 52 9.48 7.47 -8.54
C PRO A 52 9.80 7.20 -7.09
N SER A 53 9.99 5.94 -6.72
CA SER A 53 10.31 5.55 -5.34
C SER A 53 11.78 5.74 -5.01
N THR A 54 12.62 5.89 -6.04
CA THR A 54 14.06 6.16 -5.93
C THR A 54 14.46 7.15 -6.99
N LEU A 55 15.40 8.05 -6.67
CA LEU A 55 16.05 8.93 -7.64
C LEU A 55 17.56 8.80 -7.51
N TRP A 56 18.26 8.68 -8.63
CA TRP A 56 19.72 8.65 -8.68
C TRP A 56 20.23 9.48 -9.85
N PRO A 57 21.21 10.40 -9.65
CA PRO A 57 21.67 11.29 -10.68
C PRO A 57 22.58 10.56 -11.67
N LEU A 58 22.55 10.98 -12.92
CA LEU A 58 23.54 10.63 -13.92
C LEU A 58 24.63 11.71 -14.04
N PRO A 59 25.87 11.35 -14.40
CA PRO A 59 26.98 12.29 -14.52
C PRO A 59 26.68 13.44 -15.48
N GLY A 60 27.19 14.63 -15.15
CA GLY A 60 27.06 15.84 -15.95
C GLY A 60 25.63 16.38 -15.99
N SER A 61 24.83 16.13 -14.97
CA SER A 61 23.41 16.56 -14.91
C SER A 61 22.62 16.11 -16.13
N ARG A 62 23.03 15.00 -16.75
CA ARG A 62 22.47 14.51 -18.01
C ARG A 62 21.04 14.00 -17.84
N GLY A 63 20.74 13.41 -16.71
CA GLY A 63 19.44 12.80 -16.40
C GLY A 63 19.38 12.21 -15.01
N VAL A 64 18.28 11.59 -14.72
CA VAL A 64 18.05 10.86 -13.45
C VAL A 64 17.51 9.46 -13.72
N LEU A 65 18.06 8.48 -12.99
CA LEU A 65 17.46 7.17 -12.87
C LEU A 65 16.32 7.25 -11.86
N PHE A 66 15.26 6.52 -12.12
CA PHE A 66 14.16 6.38 -11.17
C PHE A 66 13.51 5.01 -11.28
N THR A 67 12.90 4.57 -10.20
CA THR A 67 12.10 3.36 -10.19
C THR A 67 10.63 3.74 -10.31
N GLY A 68 9.93 3.13 -11.23
CA GLY A 68 8.51 3.37 -11.49
C GLY A 68 7.83 2.10 -11.97
N CYS A 69 6.52 2.15 -12.12
CA CYS A 69 5.75 1.02 -12.65
C CYS A 69 5.35 1.29 -14.10
N PRO A 70 5.52 0.32 -15.03
CA PRO A 70 4.94 0.43 -16.35
C PRO A 70 3.42 0.22 -16.25
N GLY A 71 2.64 1.25 -16.53
CA GLY A 71 1.18 1.15 -16.44
C GLY A 71 0.68 1.09 -15.00
N ASN A 72 0.06 0.01 -14.60
CA ASN A 72 -0.69 -0.13 -13.35
C ASN A 72 0.05 -0.81 -12.19
N CYS A 73 1.34 -0.81 -12.12
CA CYS A 73 2.16 -1.53 -11.11
C CYS A 73 1.84 -3.05 -10.94
N ALA A 74 0.83 -3.56 -11.61
CA ALA A 74 0.50 -4.99 -11.58
C ALA A 74 1.60 -5.84 -12.22
N SER A 75 2.26 -5.29 -13.25
CA SER A 75 3.41 -5.90 -13.92
C SER A 75 4.75 -5.70 -13.20
N GLY A 76 4.72 -5.09 -12.01
CA GLY A 76 5.91 -4.81 -11.20
C GLY A 76 6.57 -3.47 -11.49
N SER A 77 7.58 -3.13 -10.68
CA SER A 77 8.41 -1.95 -10.86
C SER A 77 9.54 -2.19 -11.85
N ALA A 78 10.05 -1.11 -12.44
CA ALA A 78 11.15 -1.14 -13.39
C ALA A 78 12.06 0.07 -13.18
N VAL A 79 13.30 -0.01 -13.60
CA VAL A 79 14.22 1.12 -13.62
C VAL A 79 14.15 1.84 -14.94
N TYR A 80 13.86 3.13 -14.86
CA TYR A 80 13.82 4.07 -15.97
C TYR A 80 14.93 5.11 -15.85
N VAL A 81 15.21 5.77 -16.95
CA VAL A 81 15.99 6.99 -16.99
C VAL A 81 15.23 8.10 -17.66
N TYR A 82 15.21 9.28 -17.05
CA TYR A 82 14.73 10.49 -17.66
C TYR A 82 15.92 11.29 -18.20
N ASP A 83 16.00 11.51 -19.51
CA ASP A 83 16.98 12.36 -20.19
C ASP A 83 16.50 13.82 -20.12
N ILE A 84 17.12 14.61 -19.25
CA ILE A 84 16.75 16.03 -19.05
C ILE A 84 16.94 16.85 -20.32
N LYS A 85 17.94 16.52 -21.16
CA LYS A 85 18.22 17.28 -22.38
C LYS A 85 17.25 16.96 -23.50
N ALA A 86 16.87 15.70 -23.65
CA ALA A 86 16.01 15.24 -24.71
C ALA A 86 14.51 15.30 -24.33
N ASP A 87 14.21 15.53 -23.04
CA ASP A 87 12.85 15.46 -22.48
C ASP A 87 12.16 14.11 -22.80
N THR A 88 12.88 13.01 -22.53
CA THR A 88 12.38 11.67 -22.84
C THR A 88 12.67 10.69 -21.70
N THR A 89 11.79 9.71 -21.55
CA THR A 89 11.96 8.61 -20.58
C THR A 89 12.26 7.32 -21.34
N HIS A 90 13.24 6.57 -20.86
CA HIS A 90 13.62 5.27 -21.41
C HIS A 90 13.55 4.20 -20.32
N LEU A 91 12.97 3.04 -20.66
CA LEU A 91 13.03 1.85 -19.82
C LEU A 91 14.42 1.23 -19.93
N LEU A 92 15.07 0.98 -18.80
CA LEU A 92 16.39 0.35 -18.76
C LEU A 92 16.33 -1.11 -18.30
N VAL A 93 15.64 -1.38 -17.20
CA VAL A 93 15.54 -2.73 -16.62
C VAL A 93 14.13 -2.98 -16.11
N PRO A 94 13.41 -3.97 -16.67
CA PRO A 94 12.11 -4.40 -16.14
C PRO A 94 12.31 -5.24 -14.86
N ASN A 95 11.27 -5.38 -14.04
CA ASN A 95 11.23 -6.20 -12.83
C ASN A 95 12.33 -5.87 -11.80
N ALA A 96 12.63 -4.58 -11.63
CA ALA A 96 13.64 -4.08 -10.70
C ALA A 96 13.00 -3.21 -9.61
N ALA A 97 13.51 -3.31 -8.38
CA ALA A 97 13.01 -2.58 -7.23
C ALA A 97 13.76 -1.26 -6.98
N GLY A 98 15.02 -1.15 -7.36
CA GLY A 98 15.83 0.05 -7.24
C GLY A 98 16.91 0.12 -8.30
N GLY A 99 17.40 1.33 -8.62
CA GLY A 99 18.45 1.53 -9.63
C GLY A 99 19.44 2.64 -9.26
N TRP A 100 20.75 2.38 -9.46
CA TRP A 100 21.85 3.28 -9.10
C TRP A 100 22.91 3.28 -10.20
N TYR A 101 23.42 4.46 -10.53
CA TYR A 101 24.56 4.56 -11.47
C TYR A 101 25.88 4.48 -10.71
N ALA A 102 26.73 3.56 -11.11
CA ALA A 102 28.11 3.46 -10.63
C ALA A 102 29.10 4.15 -11.60
N PRO A 103 30.10 4.92 -11.09
CA PRO A 103 31.11 5.57 -11.94
C PRO A 103 31.94 4.63 -12.81
N THR A 104 31.79 3.33 -12.61
CA THR A 104 32.36 2.27 -13.46
C THR A 104 31.66 2.12 -14.83
N GLY A 105 30.61 2.93 -15.10
CA GLY A 105 29.81 2.85 -16.31
C GLY A 105 28.70 1.80 -16.27
N HIS A 106 28.28 1.42 -15.08
CA HIS A 106 27.22 0.41 -14.88
C HIS A 106 26.01 0.99 -14.18
N LEU A 107 24.84 0.52 -14.58
CA LEU A 107 23.62 0.58 -13.81
C LEU A 107 23.60 -0.63 -12.86
N LEU A 108 23.57 -0.36 -11.57
CA LEU A 108 23.27 -1.34 -10.54
C LEU A 108 21.77 -1.36 -10.32
N TYR A 109 21.21 -2.52 -10.08
CA TYR A 109 19.79 -2.63 -9.71
C TYR A 109 19.54 -3.82 -8.79
N THR A 110 18.55 -3.69 -7.92
CA THR A 110 18.02 -4.80 -7.15
C THR A 110 16.83 -5.42 -7.88
N ALA A 111 16.79 -6.74 -7.97
CA ALA A 111 15.63 -7.45 -8.48
C ALA A 111 14.53 -7.54 -7.42
N ARG A 112 13.27 -7.68 -7.83
CA ARG A 112 12.13 -7.83 -6.90
C ARG A 112 12.22 -9.10 -6.05
N GLU A 113 12.75 -10.15 -6.62
CA GLU A 113 12.98 -11.44 -5.93
C GLU A 113 14.21 -11.41 -5.03
N GLY A 114 14.93 -10.28 -5.04
CA GLY A 114 16.18 -10.11 -4.32
C GLY A 114 17.43 -10.30 -5.20
N GLY A 115 18.56 -9.90 -4.65
CA GLY A 115 19.84 -9.88 -5.36
C GLY A 115 20.18 -8.53 -5.99
N LEU A 116 21.47 -8.25 -6.06
CA LEU A 116 22.04 -7.07 -6.68
C LEU A 116 22.71 -7.46 -8.00
N PHE A 117 22.36 -6.75 -9.05
CA PHE A 117 22.83 -6.99 -10.40
C PHE A 117 23.45 -5.73 -11.00
N ALA A 118 24.31 -5.91 -12.02
CA ALA A 118 24.89 -4.84 -12.82
C ALA A 118 24.63 -5.07 -14.30
N VAL A 119 24.36 -3.99 -15.03
CA VAL A 119 24.36 -3.96 -16.51
C VAL A 119 25.21 -2.78 -16.97
N GLY A 120 25.92 -2.90 -18.07
CA GLY A 120 26.60 -1.75 -18.69
C GLY A 120 25.58 -0.70 -19.10
N LEU A 121 25.87 0.60 -18.90
CA LEU A 121 25.00 1.70 -19.26
C LEU A 121 25.72 2.71 -20.14
N ASP A 122 25.24 2.91 -21.36
CA ASP A 122 25.65 4.05 -22.19
C ASP A 122 24.81 5.29 -21.79
N VAL A 123 25.40 6.14 -20.96
CA VAL A 123 24.78 7.37 -20.47
C VAL A 123 24.46 8.36 -21.60
N ARG A 124 25.18 8.30 -22.75
CA ARG A 124 24.93 9.20 -23.87
C ARG A 124 23.70 8.79 -24.68
N ARG A 125 23.49 7.48 -24.79
CA ARG A 125 22.35 6.90 -25.55
C ARG A 125 21.17 6.54 -24.66
N MET A 126 21.35 6.56 -23.32
CA MET A 126 20.35 6.14 -22.33
C MET A 126 19.88 4.69 -22.54
N VAL A 127 20.81 3.77 -22.82
CA VAL A 127 20.50 2.36 -23.04
C VAL A 127 21.43 1.42 -22.28
N ALA A 128 20.90 0.29 -21.85
CA ALA A 128 21.70 -0.81 -21.32
C ALA A 128 22.51 -1.46 -22.48
N THR A 129 23.79 -1.77 -22.22
CA THR A 129 24.74 -2.25 -23.24
C THR A 129 25.21 -3.67 -23.01
N SER A 130 24.84 -4.31 -21.90
CA SER A 130 25.19 -5.70 -21.60
C SER A 130 24.01 -6.46 -21.00
N GLY A 131 24.11 -7.77 -20.93
CA GLY A 131 23.23 -8.58 -20.09
C GLY A 131 23.46 -8.32 -18.59
N ALA A 132 22.53 -8.76 -17.77
CA ALA A 132 22.61 -8.68 -16.32
C ALA A 132 23.71 -9.59 -15.77
N MET A 133 24.52 -9.06 -14.87
CA MET A 133 25.57 -9.78 -14.15
C MET A 133 25.26 -9.74 -12.66
N SER A 134 25.31 -10.89 -11.97
CA SER A 134 25.11 -10.95 -10.52
C SER A 134 26.30 -10.32 -9.78
N VAL A 135 26.02 -9.39 -8.89
CA VAL A 135 27.00 -8.71 -8.04
C VAL A 135 26.97 -9.26 -6.62
N ALA A 136 25.78 -9.43 -6.05
CA ALA A 136 25.58 -10.03 -4.73
C ALA A 136 24.24 -10.74 -4.67
N GLU A 137 24.22 -11.93 -4.12
CA GLU A 137 23.00 -12.73 -3.91
C GLU A 137 22.32 -12.34 -2.59
N GLY A 138 21.01 -12.56 -2.52
CA GLY A 138 20.22 -12.37 -1.30
C GLY A 138 20.07 -10.92 -0.82
N VAL A 139 20.47 -9.93 -1.62
CA VAL A 139 20.26 -8.51 -1.30
C VAL A 139 18.75 -8.22 -1.32
N ALA A 140 18.25 -7.60 -0.25
CA ALA A 140 16.83 -7.23 -0.18
C ALA A 140 16.49 -6.22 -1.28
N PRO A 141 15.26 -6.28 -1.86
CA PRO A 141 14.84 -5.39 -2.95
C PRO A 141 15.05 -3.89 -2.67
N ASP A 142 14.70 -3.45 -1.44
CA ASP A 142 14.86 -2.06 -1.00
C ASP A 142 16.10 -1.87 -0.11
N GLY A 143 16.99 -2.84 -0.10
CA GLY A 143 18.07 -2.96 0.87
C GLY A 143 19.46 -2.58 0.34
N PHE A 144 19.59 -1.68 -0.64
CA PHE A 144 20.88 -1.27 -1.17
C PHE A 144 21.03 0.24 -1.24
N THR A 145 22.21 0.72 -0.89
CA THR A 145 22.64 2.09 -1.16
C THR A 145 24.15 2.13 -1.33
N MET A 146 24.68 3.19 -1.96
CA MET A 146 26.11 3.40 -2.10
C MET A 146 26.48 4.87 -1.99
N SER A 147 27.73 5.15 -1.61
CA SER A 147 28.31 6.47 -1.62
C SER A 147 29.01 6.78 -2.96
N ALA A 148 29.18 8.05 -3.27
CA ALA A 148 29.97 8.48 -4.42
C ALA A 148 31.44 8.05 -4.32
N SER A 149 31.96 7.82 -3.11
CA SER A 149 33.35 7.37 -2.85
C SER A 149 33.56 5.86 -3.02
N GLY A 150 32.47 5.09 -3.25
CA GLY A 150 32.58 3.64 -3.50
C GLY A 150 32.43 2.77 -2.27
N SER A 151 31.79 3.24 -1.20
CA SER A 151 31.28 2.36 -0.15
C SER A 151 29.86 1.95 -0.49
N ALA A 152 29.54 0.68 -0.36
CA ALA A 152 28.19 0.17 -0.52
C ALA A 152 27.67 -0.42 0.80
N LEU A 153 26.40 -0.19 1.07
CA LEU A 153 25.69 -0.75 2.21
C LEU A 153 24.48 -1.51 1.70
N TYR A 154 24.32 -2.76 2.11
CA TYR A 154 23.14 -3.51 1.77
C TYR A 154 22.70 -4.48 2.88
N THR A 155 21.44 -4.81 2.86
CA THR A 155 20.85 -5.82 3.75
C THR A 155 20.69 -7.12 3.00
N LEU A 156 21.13 -8.22 3.60
CA LEU A 156 20.84 -9.57 3.12
C LEU A 156 19.54 -10.06 3.74
N GLY A 157 18.76 -10.77 2.95
CA GLY A 157 17.49 -11.39 3.33
C GLY A 157 16.32 -10.84 2.54
N THR A 158 15.69 -11.68 1.77
CA THR A 158 14.37 -11.42 1.19
C THR A 158 13.32 -11.55 2.29
N GLN A 159 12.36 -10.63 2.33
CA GLN A 159 11.13 -10.89 3.08
C GLN A 159 10.38 -11.96 2.28
N ASP A 160 10.43 -13.19 2.75
CA ASP A 160 9.61 -14.27 2.20
C ASP A 160 8.16 -14.05 2.66
N LEU A 161 7.51 -13.02 2.10
CA LEU A 161 6.12 -12.68 2.41
C LEU A 161 5.18 -13.84 2.06
N ASP A 162 5.61 -14.72 1.16
CA ASP A 162 4.86 -15.91 0.74
C ASP A 162 4.71 -16.94 1.86
N LYS A 163 5.45 -16.78 2.96
CA LYS A 163 5.34 -17.61 4.17
C LYS A 163 4.54 -16.96 5.30
N SER A 164 3.84 -15.86 5.05
CA SER A 164 2.91 -15.31 6.05
C SER A 164 1.81 -16.33 6.38
N THR A 165 1.30 -16.28 7.60
CA THR A 165 0.23 -17.16 8.07
C THR A 165 -0.93 -16.34 8.64
N LEU A 166 -2.12 -16.90 8.57
CA LEU A 166 -3.29 -16.37 9.26
C LEU A 166 -3.38 -16.97 10.66
N VAL A 167 -3.46 -16.12 11.66
CA VAL A 167 -3.53 -16.54 13.06
C VAL A 167 -4.69 -15.88 13.78
N TRP A 168 -5.28 -16.58 14.74
CA TRP A 168 -6.10 -15.98 15.78
C TRP A 168 -5.20 -15.40 16.86
N VAL A 169 -5.47 -14.17 17.26
CA VAL A 169 -4.80 -13.52 18.40
C VAL A 169 -5.86 -13.13 19.42
N SER A 170 -5.74 -13.64 20.63
CA SER A 170 -6.63 -13.29 21.73
C SER A 170 -6.30 -11.91 22.31
N ARG A 171 -7.18 -11.38 23.15
CA ARG A 171 -7.01 -10.03 23.74
C ARG A 171 -5.76 -9.89 24.63
N ASP A 172 -5.25 -10.98 25.15
CA ASP A 172 -4.00 -11.07 25.91
C ASP A 172 -2.74 -11.26 25.06
N GLY A 173 -2.91 -11.35 23.73
CA GLY A 173 -1.83 -11.58 22.77
C GLY A 173 -1.48 -13.04 22.52
N SER A 174 -2.19 -14.00 23.15
CA SER A 174 -1.99 -15.43 22.87
C SER A 174 -2.43 -15.77 21.45
N GLU A 175 -1.62 -16.57 20.75
CA GLU A 175 -1.83 -16.96 19.37
C GLU A 175 -2.35 -18.39 19.23
N ALA A 176 -3.21 -18.60 18.23
CA ALA A 176 -3.58 -19.92 17.73
C ALA A 176 -3.65 -19.90 16.20
N PRO A 177 -3.35 -20.99 15.50
CA PRO A 177 -3.49 -21.04 14.06
C PRO A 177 -4.94 -20.78 13.62
N PHE A 178 -5.13 -19.92 12.61
CA PHE A 178 -6.41 -19.80 11.91
C PHE A 178 -6.47 -20.84 10.78
N ALA A 179 -5.39 -20.94 10.00
CA ALA A 179 -5.27 -21.84 8.85
C ALA A 179 -3.82 -22.35 8.77
N ALA A 180 -3.47 -23.35 9.59
CA ALA A 180 -2.11 -23.89 9.66
C ALA A 180 -1.64 -24.54 8.35
N ASP A 181 -2.58 -24.94 7.50
CA ASP A 181 -2.37 -25.55 6.19
C ASP A 181 -2.24 -24.54 5.05
N TRP A 182 -2.22 -23.23 5.36
CA TRP A 182 -2.20 -22.19 4.34
C TRP A 182 -1.18 -21.09 4.67
N THR A 183 -0.19 -20.98 3.83
CA THR A 183 0.80 -19.90 3.82
C THR A 183 0.70 -19.12 2.52
N GLY A 184 1.05 -17.85 2.52
CA GLY A 184 1.02 -17.01 1.34
C GLY A 184 1.38 -15.56 1.65
N ALA A 185 1.53 -14.73 0.63
CA ALA A 185 1.65 -13.28 0.77
C ALA A 185 0.28 -12.65 1.00
N PHE A 186 -0.29 -12.85 2.19
CA PHE A 186 -1.63 -12.42 2.53
C PHE A 186 -1.73 -10.91 2.74
N GLU A 187 -2.86 -10.34 2.31
CA GLU A 187 -3.24 -8.95 2.52
C GLU A 187 -4.76 -8.84 2.75
N TYR A 188 -5.19 -7.87 3.55
CA TYR A 188 -6.59 -7.46 3.71
C TYR A 188 -7.55 -8.60 4.12
N PRO A 189 -7.31 -9.28 5.24
CA PRO A 189 -8.19 -10.34 5.69
C PRO A 189 -9.55 -9.77 6.12
N ALA A 190 -10.64 -10.39 5.68
CA ALA A 190 -12.00 -10.02 6.04
C ALA A 190 -12.81 -11.26 6.40
N LEU A 191 -13.29 -11.34 7.63
CA LEU A 191 -14.15 -12.42 8.11
C LEU A 191 -15.59 -12.20 7.64
N SER A 192 -16.24 -13.28 7.21
CA SER A 192 -17.69 -13.26 6.98
C SER A 192 -18.44 -12.84 8.24
N PRO A 193 -19.68 -12.33 8.13
CA PRO A 193 -20.47 -11.90 9.28
C PRO A 193 -20.63 -12.96 10.36
N ASP A 194 -20.73 -14.23 10.00
CA ASP A 194 -20.78 -15.37 10.92
C ASP A 194 -19.38 -15.83 11.42
N GLY A 195 -18.29 -15.25 10.86
CA GLY A 195 -16.91 -15.56 11.18
C GLY A 195 -16.43 -16.94 10.75
N ARG A 196 -17.19 -17.66 9.92
CA ARG A 196 -16.84 -19.01 9.47
C ARG A 196 -15.95 -19.04 8.25
N ASN A 197 -16.08 -18.02 7.37
CA ASN A 197 -15.28 -17.88 6.17
C ASN A 197 -14.37 -16.67 6.28
N ILE A 198 -13.28 -16.68 5.53
CA ILE A 198 -12.40 -15.52 5.39
C ILE A 198 -12.15 -15.25 3.90
N ALA A 199 -12.33 -14.02 3.49
CA ALA A 199 -11.83 -13.51 2.21
C ALA A 199 -10.49 -12.84 2.45
N VAL A 200 -9.53 -13.05 1.58
CA VAL A 200 -8.17 -12.50 1.71
C VAL A 200 -7.55 -12.30 0.34
N SER A 201 -6.82 -11.22 0.16
CA SER A 201 -5.99 -11.02 -1.02
C SER A 201 -4.69 -11.79 -0.85
N VAL A 202 -4.25 -12.48 -1.89
CA VAL A 202 -2.98 -13.21 -1.94
C VAL A 202 -2.16 -12.64 -3.07
N ARG A 203 -0.98 -12.12 -2.76
CA ARG A 203 -0.04 -11.63 -3.76
C ARG A 203 0.65 -12.82 -4.41
N GLU A 204 0.35 -13.00 -5.67
CA GLU A 204 0.98 -13.90 -6.62
C GLU A 204 1.68 -13.03 -7.69
N ASP A 205 1.87 -13.49 -8.91
CA ASP A 205 2.31 -12.64 -10.02
C ASP A 205 1.38 -11.43 -10.19
N VAL A 206 0.08 -11.68 -10.03
CA VAL A 206 -0.98 -10.68 -9.88
C VAL A 206 -1.76 -10.98 -8.61
N THR A 207 -2.01 -9.98 -7.79
CA THR A 207 -2.76 -10.17 -6.54
C THR A 207 -4.17 -10.69 -6.81
N GLN A 208 -4.50 -11.81 -6.20
CA GLN A 208 -5.77 -12.52 -6.40
C GLN A 208 -6.58 -12.60 -5.11
N LEU A 209 -7.89 -12.66 -5.25
CA LEU A 209 -8.81 -12.78 -4.14
C LEU A 209 -9.22 -14.22 -3.92
N TRP A 210 -9.03 -14.68 -2.70
CA TRP A 210 -9.35 -16.03 -2.25
C TRP A 210 -10.34 -16.03 -1.11
N VAL A 211 -11.19 -17.06 -1.06
CA VAL A 211 -12.05 -17.34 0.09
C VAL A 211 -11.66 -18.71 0.65
N ARG A 212 -11.36 -18.75 1.97
CA ARG A 212 -11.28 -20.00 2.71
C ARG A 212 -12.57 -20.21 3.48
N ARG A 213 -13.18 -21.35 3.27
CA ARG A 213 -14.45 -21.76 3.88
C ARG A 213 -14.24 -22.45 5.22
N ALA A 214 -15.32 -22.60 5.98
CA ALA A 214 -15.32 -23.29 7.28
C ALA A 214 -14.84 -24.74 7.22
N ASP A 215 -15.06 -25.42 6.10
CA ASP A 215 -14.59 -26.79 5.84
C ASP A 215 -13.11 -26.89 5.48
N GLY A 216 -12.42 -25.75 5.42
CA GLY A 216 -11.01 -25.65 5.04
C GLY A 216 -10.77 -25.53 3.54
N SER A 217 -11.78 -25.70 2.69
CA SER A 217 -11.65 -25.53 1.25
C SER A 217 -11.30 -24.09 0.89
N ARG A 218 -10.53 -23.93 -0.19
CA ARG A 218 -10.07 -22.63 -0.70
C ARG A 218 -10.58 -22.43 -2.11
N LEU A 219 -11.14 -21.27 -2.36
CA LEU A 219 -11.69 -20.91 -3.65
C LEU A 219 -11.07 -19.60 -4.10
N ARG A 220 -10.44 -19.58 -5.27
CA ARG A 220 -10.04 -18.34 -5.94
C ARG A 220 -11.26 -17.74 -6.61
N VAL A 221 -11.58 -16.49 -6.23
CA VAL A 221 -12.79 -15.79 -6.69
C VAL A 221 -12.48 -14.88 -7.85
N SER A 222 -11.39 -14.10 -7.76
CA SER A 222 -10.96 -13.25 -8.86
C SER A 222 -10.39 -14.10 -10.00
N ARG A 223 -10.54 -13.61 -11.22
CA ARG A 223 -10.11 -14.30 -12.43
C ARG A 223 -9.43 -13.32 -13.38
N GLY A 224 -8.48 -13.82 -14.17
CA GLY A 224 -7.77 -13.05 -15.18
C GLY A 224 -6.52 -12.35 -14.63
N ASP A 225 -6.05 -11.38 -15.40
CA ASP A 225 -4.78 -10.68 -15.19
C ASP A 225 -4.93 -9.36 -14.42
N LEU A 226 -6.14 -9.10 -13.87
CA LEU A 226 -6.41 -7.92 -13.07
C LEU A 226 -6.18 -8.19 -11.60
N GLY A 227 -5.40 -7.33 -10.96
CA GLY A 227 -5.22 -7.38 -9.51
C GLY A 227 -6.54 -7.15 -8.79
N SER A 228 -6.78 -7.91 -7.73
CA SER A 228 -8.02 -7.87 -6.94
C SER A 228 -7.71 -7.80 -5.45
N TRP A 229 -8.27 -6.79 -4.76
CA TRP A 229 -7.93 -6.49 -3.37
C TRP A 229 -9.15 -6.11 -2.54
N ARG A 230 -8.94 -6.05 -1.22
CA ARG A 230 -9.78 -5.38 -0.22
C ARG A 230 -11.23 -5.89 -0.21
N PRO A 231 -11.44 -7.18 0.11
CA PRO A 231 -12.78 -7.73 0.20
C PRO A 231 -13.59 -7.07 1.32
N SER A 232 -14.88 -6.83 1.06
CA SER A 232 -15.88 -6.35 2.02
C SER A 232 -17.15 -7.19 1.89
N TRP A 233 -17.52 -7.89 2.96
CA TRP A 233 -18.68 -8.79 2.98
C TRP A 233 -20.01 -8.04 3.02
N THR A 234 -21.01 -8.57 2.34
CA THR A 234 -22.41 -8.17 2.56
C THR A 234 -22.87 -8.56 3.97
N ALA A 235 -23.86 -7.87 4.50
CA ALA A 235 -24.40 -8.12 5.84
C ALA A 235 -24.87 -9.56 6.06
N ASP A 236 -25.44 -10.18 5.04
CA ASP A 236 -25.95 -11.57 5.06
C ASP A 236 -24.88 -12.63 4.76
N GLY A 237 -23.67 -12.21 4.41
CA GLY A 237 -22.56 -13.11 4.06
C GLY A 237 -22.73 -13.88 2.76
N THR A 238 -23.72 -13.55 1.93
CA THR A 238 -23.98 -14.24 0.65
C THR A 238 -23.00 -13.84 -0.45
N GLY A 239 -22.31 -12.72 -0.27
CA GLY A 239 -21.32 -12.21 -1.23
C GLY A 239 -20.40 -11.17 -0.59
N PHE A 240 -19.52 -10.64 -1.41
CA PHE A 240 -18.63 -9.54 -1.03
C PHE A 240 -18.26 -8.68 -2.23
N ALA A 241 -18.01 -7.41 -1.95
CA ALA A 241 -17.39 -6.49 -2.89
C ALA A 241 -15.87 -6.54 -2.76
N PHE A 242 -15.16 -6.19 -3.83
CA PHE A 242 -13.71 -6.05 -3.83
C PHE A 242 -13.28 -5.05 -4.89
N THR A 243 -12.13 -4.41 -4.70
CA THR A 243 -11.55 -3.52 -5.70
C THR A 243 -10.70 -4.31 -6.69
N THR A 244 -10.70 -3.89 -7.96
CA THR A 244 -9.85 -4.46 -8.99
C THR A 244 -9.28 -3.35 -9.85
N THR A 245 -8.08 -3.55 -10.44
CA THR A 245 -7.53 -2.60 -11.41
C THR A 245 -8.45 -2.52 -12.62
N ASN A 246 -8.74 -1.30 -13.08
CA ASN A 246 -9.49 -1.08 -14.30
C ASN A 246 -8.54 -1.11 -15.50
N SER A 247 -8.71 -2.10 -16.38
CA SER A 247 -7.92 -2.21 -17.62
C SER A 247 -8.45 -1.33 -18.75
N ALA A 248 -9.68 -0.84 -18.63
CA ALA A 248 -10.34 -0.06 -19.69
C ALA A 248 -10.19 1.46 -19.47
N SER A 249 -9.81 1.90 -18.27
CA SER A 249 -9.56 3.30 -17.96
C SER A 249 -8.20 3.72 -18.52
N SER A 250 -8.18 4.80 -19.28
CA SER A 250 -6.94 5.49 -19.66
C SER A 250 -6.20 6.11 -18.47
N ASP A 251 -6.87 6.20 -17.32
CA ASP A 251 -6.32 6.66 -16.06
C ASP A 251 -5.86 5.45 -15.25
N ALA A 252 -4.59 5.10 -15.39
CA ALA A 252 -3.98 4.04 -14.61
C ALA A 252 -3.97 4.42 -13.12
N GLY A 253 -4.81 3.77 -12.36
CA GLY A 253 -5.05 4.03 -10.93
C GLY A 253 -6.52 4.03 -10.59
N ALA A 254 -7.42 4.11 -11.56
CA ALA A 254 -8.83 3.86 -11.33
C ALA A 254 -9.03 2.39 -10.96
N ASN A 255 -9.54 2.15 -9.76
CA ASN A 255 -9.97 0.83 -9.33
C ASN A 255 -11.51 0.81 -9.40
N ASP A 256 -12.05 -0.21 -10.03
CA ASP A 256 -13.48 -0.49 -10.00
C ASP A 256 -13.83 -1.39 -8.83
N VAL A 257 -15.09 -1.37 -8.46
CA VAL A 257 -15.62 -2.32 -7.47
C VAL A 257 -16.42 -3.40 -8.17
N PHE A 258 -16.05 -4.62 -7.91
CA PHE A 258 -16.78 -5.80 -8.35
C PHE A 258 -17.47 -6.49 -7.18
N PHE A 259 -18.52 -7.20 -7.48
CA PHE A 259 -19.24 -8.06 -6.55
C PHE A 259 -19.12 -9.52 -6.98
N SER A 260 -18.90 -10.40 -6.01
CA SER A 260 -18.94 -11.85 -6.21
C SER A 260 -19.81 -12.54 -5.16
N PRO A 261 -20.63 -13.55 -5.54
CA PRO A 261 -21.20 -14.46 -4.56
C PRO A 261 -20.08 -15.25 -3.85
N THR A 262 -20.33 -15.64 -2.60
CA THR A 262 -19.38 -16.37 -1.75
C THR A 262 -19.00 -17.75 -2.33
N ASP A 263 -19.89 -18.36 -3.08
CA ASP A 263 -19.69 -19.66 -3.73
C ASP A 263 -19.02 -19.58 -5.10
N ALA A 264 -18.81 -18.35 -5.61
CA ALA A 264 -18.33 -18.06 -6.96
C ALA A 264 -19.12 -18.82 -8.06
N SER A 265 -20.41 -19.06 -7.82
CA SER A 265 -21.30 -19.76 -8.74
C SER A 265 -21.45 -19.04 -10.08
N VAL A 266 -21.27 -17.73 -10.07
CA VAL A 266 -21.21 -16.88 -11.25
C VAL A 266 -19.94 -16.02 -11.24
N PRO A 267 -19.45 -15.58 -12.41
CA PRO A 267 -18.31 -14.66 -12.47
C PRO A 267 -18.60 -13.35 -11.70
N PRO A 268 -17.57 -12.70 -11.15
CA PRO A 268 -17.73 -11.37 -10.59
C PRO A 268 -18.34 -10.39 -11.59
N ARG A 269 -19.22 -9.52 -11.11
CA ARG A 269 -19.87 -8.47 -11.89
C ARG A 269 -19.53 -7.08 -11.36
N PRO A 270 -19.48 -6.05 -12.21
CA PRO A 270 -19.31 -4.68 -11.76
C PRO A 270 -20.41 -4.30 -10.74
N LEU A 271 -20.01 -3.65 -9.66
CA LEU A 271 -20.88 -3.11 -8.62
C LEU A 271 -20.90 -1.59 -8.64
N LEU A 272 -19.74 -0.99 -8.80
CA LEU A 272 -19.56 0.46 -8.81
C LEU A 272 -18.37 0.80 -9.71
N ASP A 273 -18.58 1.79 -10.56
CA ASP A 273 -17.60 2.41 -11.42
C ASP A 273 -17.66 3.93 -11.17
N MET A 274 -16.51 4.57 -11.03
CA MET A 274 -16.37 6.01 -10.83
C MET A 274 -15.23 6.53 -11.72
N ASP A 275 -15.31 7.81 -12.09
CA ASP A 275 -14.21 8.49 -12.83
C ASP A 275 -12.95 8.72 -11.97
N VAL A 276 -12.97 8.24 -10.72
CA VAL A 276 -11.90 8.38 -9.72
C VAL A 276 -11.54 7.02 -9.12
N GLY A 277 -10.31 6.90 -8.60
CA GLY A 277 -9.84 5.64 -8.02
C GLY A 277 -10.56 5.24 -6.74
N ILE A 278 -11.26 4.10 -6.75
CA ILE A 278 -11.94 3.57 -5.56
C ILE A 278 -10.96 2.69 -4.78
N TRP A 279 -10.74 3.02 -3.52
CA TRP A 279 -9.75 2.33 -2.68
C TRP A 279 -10.37 1.45 -1.61
N GLU A 280 -11.50 1.84 -1.05
CA GLU A 280 -12.14 1.08 0.02
C GLU A 280 -13.65 1.04 -0.17
N THR A 281 -14.24 -0.08 0.20
CA THR A 281 -15.70 -0.25 0.29
C THR A 281 -16.04 -0.96 1.58
N GLU A 282 -17.17 -0.59 2.19
CA GLU A 282 -17.71 -1.27 3.35
C GLU A 282 -19.23 -1.30 3.31
N PHE A 283 -19.81 -2.50 3.48
CA PHE A 283 -21.25 -2.66 3.66
C PHE A 283 -21.63 -2.46 5.13
N SER A 284 -22.72 -1.74 5.36
CA SER A 284 -23.30 -1.67 6.69
C SER A 284 -23.88 -3.03 7.11
N ARG A 285 -23.88 -3.28 8.42
CA ARG A 285 -24.38 -4.55 8.97
C ARG A 285 -25.88 -4.72 8.88
N ASP A 286 -26.63 -3.63 8.77
CA ASP A 286 -28.08 -3.65 8.50
C ASP A 286 -28.39 -3.92 7.01
N GLY A 287 -27.37 -3.92 6.14
CA GLY A 287 -27.54 -4.13 4.69
C GLY A 287 -28.18 -2.96 3.98
N GLU A 288 -28.20 -1.77 4.57
CA GLU A 288 -28.82 -0.57 3.99
C GLU A 288 -27.84 0.31 3.22
N TRP A 289 -26.55 0.30 3.58
CA TRP A 289 -25.57 1.23 3.06
C TRP A 289 -24.33 0.55 2.45
N LEU A 290 -23.78 1.19 1.43
CA LEU A 290 -22.42 0.99 0.94
C LEU A 290 -21.67 2.29 1.17
N VAL A 291 -20.59 2.22 1.95
CA VAL A 291 -19.63 3.32 2.14
C VAL A 291 -18.44 3.08 1.22
N VAL A 292 -17.98 4.13 0.58
CA VAL A 292 -16.90 4.09 -0.42
C VAL A 292 -15.90 5.18 -0.09
N ARG A 293 -14.62 4.84 -0.11
CA ARG A 293 -13.54 5.80 -0.07
C ARG A 293 -12.85 5.84 -1.43
N ALA A 294 -12.78 7.03 -2.02
CA ALA A 294 -12.18 7.24 -3.32
C ALA A 294 -11.23 8.44 -3.30
N ASP A 295 -10.29 8.47 -4.23
CA ASP A 295 -9.35 9.57 -4.43
C ASP A 295 -9.56 10.18 -5.81
N ASP A 296 -9.62 11.49 -5.90
CA ASP A 296 -9.46 12.22 -7.14
C ASP A 296 -8.07 12.91 -7.20
N GLN A 297 -7.86 13.72 -8.24
CA GLN A 297 -6.57 14.43 -8.42
C GLN A 297 -6.38 15.60 -7.43
N ALA A 298 -7.45 16.05 -6.78
CA ALA A 298 -7.47 17.23 -5.92
C ALA A 298 -7.64 16.87 -4.44
N SER A 299 -8.18 15.69 -4.15
CA SER A 299 -8.48 15.23 -2.79
C SER A 299 -8.00 13.80 -2.57
N PHE A 300 -7.55 13.52 -1.35
CA PHE A 300 -7.06 12.21 -0.95
C PHE A 300 -7.95 11.63 0.16
N GLY A 301 -8.93 10.81 -0.22
CA GLY A 301 -9.77 10.12 0.73
C GLY A 301 -11.14 10.74 0.91
N ASP A 302 -11.78 11.09 -0.19
CA ASP A 302 -13.18 11.46 -0.18
C ASP A 302 -14.05 10.26 0.19
N ILE A 303 -15.05 10.50 1.02
CA ILE A 303 -15.96 9.47 1.48
C ILE A 303 -17.32 9.68 0.85
N TYR A 304 -17.79 8.63 0.18
CA TYR A 304 -19.07 8.56 -0.47
C TYR A 304 -19.93 7.50 0.21
N THR A 305 -21.22 7.63 0.06
CA THR A 305 -22.17 6.59 0.45
C THR A 305 -23.35 6.51 -0.50
N ARG A 306 -23.96 5.34 -0.57
CA ARG A 306 -25.25 5.14 -1.23
C ARG A 306 -26.10 4.15 -0.45
N ARG A 307 -27.40 4.28 -0.58
CA ARG A 307 -28.32 3.25 -0.11
C ARG A 307 -28.30 2.05 -1.05
N LEU A 308 -28.42 0.86 -0.49
CA LEU A 308 -28.52 -0.38 -1.27
C LEU A 308 -29.94 -0.67 -1.75
N ARG A 309 -30.94 0.05 -1.20
CA ARG A 309 -32.34 -0.02 -1.57
C ARG A 309 -32.94 1.38 -1.63
N GLY A 310 -33.97 1.56 -2.45
CA GLY A 310 -34.59 2.85 -2.64
C GLY A 310 -33.80 3.78 -3.54
N ASP A 311 -33.47 4.97 -3.08
CA ASP A 311 -32.58 5.88 -3.79
C ASP A 311 -31.12 5.40 -3.64
N THR A 312 -30.60 4.86 -4.73
CA THR A 312 -29.23 4.31 -4.81
C THR A 312 -28.22 5.32 -5.39
N THR A 313 -28.54 6.60 -5.39
CA THR A 313 -27.60 7.66 -5.81
C THR A 313 -26.36 7.66 -4.90
N LEU A 314 -25.19 7.68 -5.51
CA LEU A 314 -23.94 7.83 -4.79
C LEU A 314 -23.75 9.30 -4.40
N ALA A 315 -23.63 9.57 -3.10
CA ALA A 315 -23.45 10.91 -2.57
C ALA A 315 -22.10 11.02 -1.85
N MET A 316 -21.35 12.08 -2.13
CA MET A 316 -20.20 12.47 -1.33
C MET A 316 -20.68 12.99 0.02
N ILE A 317 -20.18 12.42 1.11
CA ILE A 317 -20.57 12.81 2.48
C ILE A 317 -19.44 13.51 3.22
N TYR A 318 -18.19 13.32 2.79
CA TYR A 318 -17.03 13.97 3.39
C TYR A 318 -15.90 14.17 2.36
N SER A 319 -15.32 15.36 2.38
CA SER A 319 -14.12 15.73 1.63
C SER A 319 -13.40 16.83 2.39
N ASP A 320 -12.07 16.71 2.53
CA ASP A 320 -11.19 17.78 3.01
C ASP A 320 -9.78 17.60 2.36
N SER A 321 -8.83 18.45 2.73
CA SER A 321 -7.46 18.39 2.20
C SER A 321 -6.58 17.33 2.86
N SER A 322 -7.13 16.54 3.80
CA SER A 322 -6.39 15.52 4.56
C SER A 322 -6.42 14.18 3.85
N PHE A 323 -5.42 13.35 4.12
CA PHE A 323 -5.43 11.96 3.69
C PHE A 323 -6.32 11.12 4.61
N ASN A 324 -7.56 10.86 4.16
CA ASN A 324 -8.53 10.07 4.91
C ASN A 324 -8.55 8.64 4.36
N THR A 325 -8.45 7.64 5.24
CA THR A 325 -8.31 6.23 4.84
C THR A 325 -8.78 5.29 5.95
N GLN A 326 -8.86 3.99 5.63
CA GLN A 326 -9.16 2.93 6.59
C GLN A 326 -10.51 3.13 7.27
N ILE A 327 -11.55 3.30 6.43
CA ILE A 327 -12.92 3.48 6.92
C ILE A 327 -13.43 2.24 7.68
N ALA A 328 -14.20 2.46 8.73
CA ALA A 328 -14.89 1.42 9.50
C ALA A 328 -16.24 1.93 10.03
N LEU A 329 -17.32 1.38 9.51
CA LEU A 329 -18.69 1.74 9.92
C LEU A 329 -19.08 0.99 11.21
N SER A 330 -19.68 1.70 12.17
CA SER A 330 -20.19 1.05 13.39
C SER A 330 -21.32 0.06 13.09
N PRO A 331 -21.47 -1.00 13.90
CA PRO A 331 -22.50 -2.02 13.64
C PRO A 331 -23.94 -1.52 13.61
N ASP A 332 -24.20 -0.39 14.26
CA ASP A 332 -25.49 0.29 14.28
C ASP A 332 -25.65 1.36 13.19
N SER A 333 -24.66 1.45 12.28
CA SER A 333 -24.64 2.41 11.16
C SER A 333 -24.80 3.88 11.55
N ARG A 334 -24.34 4.25 12.78
CA ARG A 334 -24.46 5.62 13.28
C ARG A 334 -23.15 6.37 13.31
N TRP A 335 -22.02 5.66 13.27
CA TRP A 335 -20.68 6.21 13.42
C TRP A 335 -19.75 5.63 12.38
N LEU A 336 -18.96 6.49 11.74
CA LEU A 336 -17.89 6.12 10.83
C LEU A 336 -16.55 6.44 11.49
N ALA A 337 -15.75 5.41 11.75
CA ALA A 337 -14.35 5.58 12.15
C ALA A 337 -13.46 5.60 10.92
N PHE A 338 -12.42 6.42 10.92
CA PHE A 338 -11.42 6.48 9.86
C PHE A 338 -10.09 7.02 10.37
N THR A 339 -9.03 6.75 9.65
CA THR A 339 -7.72 7.34 9.87
C THR A 339 -7.61 8.63 9.06
N SER A 340 -7.11 9.70 9.66
CA SER A 340 -6.88 10.98 8.97
C SER A 340 -5.61 11.64 9.47
N ASP A 341 -4.87 12.29 8.58
CA ASP A 341 -3.69 13.10 8.92
C ASP A 341 -4.01 14.59 9.19
N HIS A 342 -5.28 14.92 9.37
CA HIS A 342 -5.78 16.27 9.63
C HIS A 342 -5.02 17.04 10.72
N SER A 343 -4.51 16.33 11.72
CA SER A 343 -3.69 16.92 12.82
C SER A 343 -2.19 16.99 12.51
N GLY A 344 -1.78 16.74 11.27
CA GLY A 344 -0.37 16.66 10.84
C GLY A 344 0.27 15.28 11.04
N ARG A 345 -0.50 14.28 11.45
CA ARG A 345 -0.13 12.85 11.54
C ARG A 345 -1.37 11.98 11.53
N ALA A 346 -1.20 10.71 11.20
CA ALA A 346 -2.29 9.74 11.20
C ALA A 346 -2.87 9.54 12.60
N GLU A 347 -4.14 9.90 12.78
CA GLU A 347 -4.95 9.72 14.00
C GLU A 347 -6.30 9.12 13.64
N ILE A 348 -6.95 8.46 14.61
CA ILE A 348 -8.30 7.95 14.44
C ILE A 348 -9.32 9.02 14.76
N TYR A 349 -10.26 9.20 13.87
CA TYR A 349 -11.45 10.03 14.04
C TYR A 349 -12.70 9.17 13.96
N VAL A 350 -13.73 9.58 14.68
CA VAL A 350 -15.09 9.01 14.59
C VAL A 350 -16.05 10.13 14.27
N ALA A 351 -16.81 9.99 13.20
CA ALA A 351 -17.81 10.97 12.80
C ALA A 351 -19.21 10.38 12.80
N SER A 352 -20.23 11.24 12.97
CA SER A 352 -21.63 10.83 12.78
C SER A 352 -21.86 10.36 11.34
N PHE A 353 -22.67 9.33 11.16
CA PHE A 353 -22.97 8.78 9.83
C PHE A 353 -24.48 8.78 9.60
N PRO A 354 -24.96 9.15 8.41
CA PRO A 354 -24.19 9.49 7.20
C PRO A 354 -23.84 10.97 7.05
N ASP A 355 -24.24 11.83 7.97
CA ASP A 355 -24.20 13.29 7.82
C ASP A 355 -22.84 13.94 8.10
N MET A 356 -21.92 13.21 8.74
CA MET A 356 -20.55 13.64 9.08
C MET A 356 -20.46 14.97 9.87
N GLN A 357 -21.57 15.39 10.50
CA GLN A 357 -21.69 16.70 11.17
C GLN A 357 -20.86 16.82 12.43
N VAL A 358 -20.65 15.71 13.13
CA VAL A 358 -19.90 15.67 14.38
C VAL A 358 -18.70 14.76 14.22
N LYS A 359 -17.50 15.26 14.54
CA LYS A 359 -16.25 14.52 14.42
C LYS A 359 -15.47 14.55 15.75
N TYR A 360 -15.07 13.40 16.22
CA TYR A 360 -14.31 13.21 17.47
C TYR A 360 -12.92 12.65 17.16
N PRO A 361 -11.82 13.28 17.57
CA PRO A 361 -10.51 12.63 17.62
C PRO A 361 -10.50 11.62 18.79
N VAL A 362 -10.16 10.36 18.50
CA VAL A 362 -10.20 9.28 19.52
C VAL A 362 -8.82 8.68 19.80
N SER A 363 -7.82 8.99 19.03
CA SER A 363 -6.43 8.64 19.31
C SER A 363 -5.59 9.90 19.52
N GLN A 364 -4.46 9.76 20.24
CA GLN A 364 -3.50 10.82 20.47
C GLN A 364 -2.08 10.24 20.42
N GLY A 365 -1.26 10.79 19.52
CA GLY A 365 0.11 10.32 19.34
C GLY A 365 0.25 9.15 18.37
N GLY A 366 -0.63 9.12 17.37
CA GLY A 366 -0.72 8.17 16.29
C GLY A 366 -1.82 7.13 16.47
N GLY A 367 -2.57 6.86 15.38
CA GLY A 367 -3.60 5.84 15.35
C GLY A 367 -3.92 5.44 13.91
N THR A 368 -4.02 4.13 13.66
CA THR A 368 -4.31 3.58 12.32
C THR A 368 -5.15 2.31 12.44
N GLU A 369 -5.72 1.89 11.32
CA GLU A 369 -6.44 0.62 11.17
C GLU A 369 -7.60 0.44 12.16
N PRO A 370 -8.59 1.35 12.20
CA PRO A 370 -9.74 1.21 13.08
C PRO A 370 -10.63 0.03 12.66
N ARG A 371 -11.17 -0.69 13.66
CA ARG A 371 -12.18 -1.74 13.50
C ARG A 371 -13.13 -1.74 14.69
N TRP A 372 -14.41 -1.70 14.43
CA TRP A 372 -15.42 -1.80 15.46
C TRP A 372 -15.53 -3.23 16.00
N ALA A 373 -15.71 -3.36 17.31
CA ALA A 373 -16.26 -4.58 17.89
C ALA A 373 -17.60 -4.89 17.26
N ARG A 374 -17.92 -6.16 17.07
CA ARG A 374 -19.17 -6.58 16.43
C ARG A 374 -20.42 -6.20 17.24
N ASN A 375 -20.25 -6.05 18.56
CA ASN A 375 -21.31 -5.56 19.45
C ASN A 375 -21.39 -4.01 19.53
N GLY A 376 -20.51 -3.28 18.82
CA GLY A 376 -20.49 -1.82 18.79
C GLY A 376 -19.98 -1.13 20.08
N ARG A 377 -19.54 -1.89 21.08
CA ARG A 377 -19.15 -1.35 22.39
C ARG A 377 -17.65 -1.04 22.54
N GLU A 378 -16.87 -1.35 21.54
CA GLU A 378 -15.45 -1.02 21.51
C GLU A 378 -15.04 -0.66 20.07
N LEU A 379 -14.06 0.22 19.96
CA LEU A 379 -13.32 0.48 18.73
C LEU A 379 -11.87 0.02 18.94
N PHE A 380 -11.40 -0.87 18.08
CA PHE A 380 -10.01 -1.32 18.07
C PHE A 380 -9.22 -0.52 17.05
N PHE A 381 -7.96 -0.24 17.34
CA PHE A 381 -7.04 0.43 16.41
C PHE A 381 -5.59 0.18 16.79
N LYS A 382 -4.68 0.32 15.86
CA LYS A 382 -3.24 0.22 16.13
C LYS A 382 -2.69 1.59 16.52
N SER A 383 -1.92 1.63 17.60
CA SER A 383 -1.20 2.83 18.05
C SER A 383 0.06 2.44 18.80
N ARG A 384 1.17 3.15 18.55
CA ARG A 384 2.45 2.99 19.26
C ARG A 384 2.90 1.52 19.36
N GLY A 385 2.74 0.76 18.26
CA GLY A 385 3.14 -0.65 18.19
C GLY A 385 2.25 -1.63 18.97
N LYS A 386 1.05 -1.19 19.39
CA LYS A 386 0.06 -2.01 20.11
C LYS A 386 -1.31 -1.95 19.46
N LEU A 387 -2.08 -3.04 19.58
CA LEU A 387 -3.53 -2.98 19.38
C LEU A 387 -4.17 -2.36 20.62
N MET A 388 -4.99 -1.34 20.39
CA MET A 388 -5.71 -0.60 21.42
C MET A 388 -7.19 -0.99 21.39
N ALA A 389 -7.84 -0.95 22.56
CA ALA A 389 -9.29 -1.08 22.68
C ALA A 389 -9.83 0.19 23.35
N LEU A 390 -10.69 0.90 22.65
CA LEU A 390 -11.41 2.08 23.12
C LEU A 390 -12.84 1.66 23.45
N PRO A 391 -13.26 1.65 24.74
CA PRO A 391 -14.64 1.43 25.09
C PRO A 391 -15.55 2.53 24.56
N VAL A 392 -16.74 2.15 24.06
CA VAL A 392 -17.78 3.08 23.61
C VAL A 392 -19.06 2.75 24.35
N ALA A 393 -19.58 3.71 25.10
CA ALA A 393 -20.83 3.51 25.82
C ALA A 393 -22.02 3.46 24.87
N ALA A 394 -22.97 2.58 25.15
CA ALA A 394 -24.23 2.53 24.43
C ALA A 394 -25.05 3.79 24.74
N GLY A 395 -25.66 4.40 23.73
CA GLY A 395 -26.47 5.60 23.89
C GLY A 395 -26.76 6.35 22.61
N ALA A 396 -27.41 7.49 22.73
CA ALA A 396 -27.76 8.30 21.56
C ALA A 396 -26.55 9.04 20.96
N GLY A 397 -25.52 9.33 21.76
CA GLY A 397 -24.31 10.01 21.34
C GLY A 397 -23.08 9.09 21.33
N PHE A 398 -22.00 9.56 20.72
CA PHE A 398 -20.70 8.91 20.80
C PHE A 398 -20.05 9.27 22.16
N ALA A 399 -19.89 8.28 23.01
CA ALA A 399 -19.31 8.46 24.35
C ALA A 399 -18.11 7.51 24.53
N PRO A 400 -16.92 7.90 24.04
CA PRO A 400 -15.71 7.09 24.19
C PRO A 400 -15.17 7.14 25.61
N GLY A 401 -14.70 6.00 26.11
CA GLY A 401 -13.89 5.90 27.32
C GLY A 401 -12.41 6.12 27.03
N ASN A 402 -11.56 5.62 27.93
CA ASN A 402 -10.11 5.66 27.75
C ASN A 402 -9.62 4.42 26.97
N ALA A 403 -8.85 4.64 25.92
CA ALA A 403 -8.22 3.56 25.17
C ALA A 403 -7.18 2.82 26.04
N ARG A 404 -7.20 1.50 26.00
CA ARG A 404 -6.26 0.63 26.72
C ARG A 404 -5.49 -0.27 25.75
N PRO A 405 -4.20 -0.51 25.98
CA PRO A 405 -3.44 -1.43 25.15
C PRO A 405 -3.85 -2.87 25.44
N LEU A 406 -3.91 -3.70 24.37
CA LEU A 406 -4.12 -5.14 24.46
C LEU A 406 -2.79 -5.88 24.33
N PHE A 407 -2.20 -5.89 23.15
CA PHE A 407 -0.95 -6.61 22.87
C PHE A 407 -0.09 -5.90 21.82
N SER A 408 1.15 -6.36 21.64
CA SER A 408 2.08 -5.82 20.62
C SER A 408 1.67 -6.28 19.22
N VAL A 409 1.65 -5.35 18.25
CA VAL A 409 1.37 -5.66 16.85
C VAL A 409 2.63 -5.83 15.99
N ALA A 410 3.82 -5.75 16.57
CA ALA A 410 5.09 -5.87 15.86
C ALA A 410 5.22 -7.15 15.00
N PRO A 411 4.70 -8.33 15.43
CA PRO A 411 4.78 -9.55 14.63
C PRO A 411 3.83 -9.58 13.43
N TYR A 412 2.88 -8.66 13.34
CA TYR A 412 1.78 -8.73 12.38
C TYR A 412 1.93 -7.71 11.25
N ALA A 413 1.27 -7.97 10.14
CA ALA A 413 1.21 -7.05 9.01
C ALA A 413 0.48 -5.75 9.40
N SER A 414 0.87 -4.66 8.75
CA SER A 414 0.20 -3.35 8.82
C SER A 414 0.24 -2.72 7.43
N ALA A 415 -0.74 -1.93 7.08
CA ALA A 415 -0.78 -1.19 5.83
C ALA A 415 -1.44 0.18 6.01
N ILE A 416 -1.14 1.09 5.09
CA ILE A 416 -1.62 2.47 5.12
C ILE A 416 -3.09 2.56 4.64
N ASN A 417 -3.47 1.72 3.68
CA ASN A 417 -4.72 1.90 2.93
C ASN A 417 -5.91 1.08 3.44
N ARG A 418 -5.71 0.06 4.27
CA ARG A 418 -6.78 -0.76 4.86
C ARG A 418 -6.23 -1.60 6.02
N PRO A 419 -7.05 -1.91 7.04
CA PRO A 419 -6.65 -2.79 8.13
C PRO A 419 -6.17 -4.16 7.66
N GLN A 420 -5.08 -4.63 8.29
CA GLN A 420 -4.48 -5.94 8.05
C GLN A 420 -4.91 -6.97 9.12
N TYR A 421 -6.06 -6.74 9.71
CA TYR A 421 -6.70 -7.64 10.67
C TYR A 421 -8.21 -7.46 10.64
N ASP A 422 -8.92 -8.41 11.20
CA ASP A 422 -10.37 -8.30 11.42
C ASP A 422 -10.77 -8.85 12.79
N VAL A 423 -11.95 -8.44 13.29
CA VAL A 423 -12.47 -8.78 14.60
C VAL A 423 -13.31 -10.05 14.53
N GLY A 424 -13.00 -11.03 15.38
CA GLY A 424 -13.76 -12.28 15.46
C GLY A 424 -15.20 -12.08 15.95
N PRO A 425 -16.11 -13.06 15.74
CA PRO A 425 -17.55 -12.90 16.01
C PRO A 425 -17.92 -12.54 17.45
N GLU A 426 -17.10 -12.97 18.41
CA GLU A 426 -17.36 -12.76 19.84
C GLU A 426 -16.57 -11.59 20.43
N ASP A 427 -15.89 -10.78 19.60
CA ASP A 427 -15.06 -9.65 20.02
C ASP A 427 -13.90 -10.04 20.98
N ARG A 428 -13.57 -11.33 21.08
CA ARG A 428 -12.57 -11.88 22.00
C ARG A 428 -11.22 -12.11 21.35
N ARG A 429 -11.18 -12.25 20.04
CA ARG A 429 -9.98 -12.54 19.25
C ARG A 429 -10.01 -11.84 17.91
N PHE A 430 -8.85 -11.73 17.31
CA PHE A 430 -8.62 -11.05 16.05
C PHE A 430 -7.99 -12.01 15.06
N VAL A 431 -8.41 -12.04 13.81
CA VAL A 431 -7.63 -12.66 12.76
C VAL A 431 -6.56 -11.68 12.29
N MET A 432 -5.31 -12.11 12.32
CA MET A 432 -4.17 -11.29 11.94
C MET A 432 -3.27 -12.04 10.96
N ILE A 433 -2.58 -11.28 10.11
CA ILE A 433 -1.54 -11.82 9.24
C ILE A 433 -0.23 -11.81 10.04
N ARG A 434 0.21 -12.98 10.43
CA ARG A 434 1.50 -13.20 11.08
C ARG A 434 2.59 -13.14 10.03
N ARG A 435 3.49 -12.19 10.13
CA ARG A 435 4.67 -12.17 9.28
C ARG A 435 5.54 -13.38 9.58
N PRO A 436 6.24 -13.94 8.59
CA PRO A 436 7.22 -14.97 8.86
C PRO A 436 8.17 -14.44 9.92
N VAL A 437 8.45 -15.29 10.92
CA VAL A 437 9.52 -14.97 11.87
C VAL A 437 10.76 -14.84 11.00
N ARG A 438 11.34 -13.65 11.00
CA ARG A 438 12.68 -13.51 10.42
C ARG A 438 13.55 -14.51 11.16
N GLU A 439 13.87 -15.63 10.53
CA GLU A 439 15.01 -16.41 10.94
C GLU A 439 16.17 -15.41 10.85
N ALA A 440 16.57 -14.99 12.02
CA ALA A 440 17.39 -13.84 12.26
C ALA A 440 18.65 -13.89 11.39
N ARG A 441 18.82 -12.93 10.62
CA ARG A 441 19.96 -12.10 10.35
C ARG A 441 19.63 -11.29 9.14
N GLN A 442 18.97 -10.13 9.34
CA GLN A 442 19.31 -9.04 8.45
C GLN A 442 20.78 -8.76 8.72
N GLU A 443 21.59 -9.34 7.93
CA GLU A 443 23.00 -8.99 7.92
C GLU A 443 23.10 -7.68 7.14
N VAL A 444 23.55 -6.64 7.82
CA VAL A 444 23.90 -5.39 7.17
C VAL A 444 25.34 -5.53 6.73
N VAL A 445 25.56 -5.54 5.43
CA VAL A 445 26.87 -5.69 4.84
C VAL A 445 27.36 -4.33 4.38
N LEU A 446 28.50 -3.89 4.94
CA LEU A 446 29.25 -2.73 4.45
C LEU A 446 30.41 -3.23 3.60
N VAL A 447 30.48 -2.76 2.37
CA VAL A 447 31.60 -3.05 1.44
C VAL A 447 32.35 -1.76 1.16
N GLU A 448 33.55 -1.67 1.59
CA GLU A 448 34.49 -0.61 1.20
C GLU A 448 35.12 -0.97 -0.15
N HIS A 449 35.51 0.03 -0.92
CA HIS A 449 36.10 -0.16 -2.27
C HIS A 449 35.20 -0.94 -3.24
N PHE A 450 33.90 -0.84 -3.08
CA PHE A 450 32.91 -1.56 -3.86
C PHE A 450 33.08 -1.41 -5.39
N PHE A 451 33.50 -0.25 -5.86
CA PHE A 451 33.74 -0.05 -7.30
C PHE A 451 34.90 -0.87 -7.86
N GLU A 452 35.88 -1.21 -7.04
CA GLU A 452 36.98 -2.10 -7.45
C GLU A 452 36.51 -3.55 -7.54
N ASP A 453 35.73 -3.97 -6.55
CA ASP A 453 35.09 -5.29 -6.54
C ASP A 453 34.08 -5.44 -7.71
N LEU A 454 33.32 -4.40 -7.99
CA LEU A 454 32.40 -4.37 -9.12
C LEU A 454 33.15 -4.55 -10.44
N LYS A 455 34.22 -3.78 -10.67
CA LYS A 455 35.06 -3.90 -11.87
C LYS A 455 35.65 -5.30 -12.03
N ALA A 456 36.05 -5.95 -10.94
CA ALA A 456 36.60 -7.31 -10.98
C ALA A 456 35.50 -8.35 -11.36
N LYS A 457 34.27 -8.17 -10.91
CA LYS A 457 33.14 -9.06 -11.20
C LYS A 457 32.59 -8.91 -12.61
N VAL A 458 32.50 -7.67 -13.12
CA VAL A 458 31.94 -7.39 -14.46
C VAL A 458 32.89 -7.56 -15.61
N LYS A 459 34.17 -7.87 -15.36
CA LYS A 459 35.19 -8.19 -16.40
C LYS A 459 35.20 -9.67 -16.81
N LYS A 460 34.42 -10.51 -16.15
CA LYS A 460 34.27 -11.93 -16.51
C LYS A 460 33.01 -12.13 -17.35
#